data_d6f2b3a4530250632f4f9a0e2fc948df
#
_entry.id   d6f2b3a4530250632f4f9a0e2fc948df
#
_cell.length_a   1.000
_cell.length_b   1.000
_cell.length_c   1.000
_cell.angle_alpha   90.00
_cell.angle_beta   90.00
_cell.angle_gamma   90.00
#
_symmetry.space_group_name_H-M   'P 1'
#
loop_
_entity.id
_entity.type
_entity.pdbx_description
1 polymer ?
#
loop_
_entity_poly.entity_id
_entity_poly.type
_entity_poly.pdbx_seq_one_letter_code
_entity_poly.pdbx_strand_id
1 'polypeptide(L)'
;TIPSDTACFPAKLMHGHVEALLDEGVDAVFYPCMTYNFDENLGDNHYNCPVVAYYPEVISSNIQKLKDTVFIGDYVGLHRRHDFPGKMYEILRRHFPNGTFTKKDVKKASDAAYAEYDLYMRAVRAIGDKFLALAEEQHKPVIVLAGRPYHVDPEINHGIDSLICDCGAVVVTEDAVACKEKKFPTKVLNQWTYHSRLYAAAKYVVDRADKRVNLIQLVSFGCGVDAITTDEVRG
;
A
#
# COMPACT_ATOMS: atom_id res chain seq x y z
N THR A 1 -15.84 -10.22 16.57
CA THR A 1 -14.86 -11.32 16.72
C THR A 1 -14.13 -11.58 15.42
N ILE A 2 -12.81 -11.65 15.46
CA ILE A 2 -11.98 -11.98 14.29
C ILE A 2 -12.13 -13.49 14.01
N PRO A 3 -12.46 -13.89 12.77
CA PRO A 3 -12.81 -15.28 12.48
C PRO A 3 -11.62 -16.25 12.47
N SER A 4 -10.38 -15.76 12.49
CA SER A 4 -9.18 -16.60 12.44
C SER A 4 -7.99 -15.95 13.14
N ASP A 5 -7.36 -16.70 14.04
CA ASP A 5 -6.12 -16.30 14.71
C ASP A 5 -4.92 -16.30 13.75
N THR A 6 -5.02 -17.03 12.63
CA THR A 6 -3.95 -17.15 11.63
C THR A 6 -3.98 -16.02 10.60
N ALA A 7 -4.99 -15.14 10.60
CA ALA A 7 -5.01 -13.97 9.73
C ALA A 7 -3.83 -13.04 10.04
N CYS A 8 -3.21 -12.49 9.00
CA CYS A 8 -2.11 -11.53 9.18
C CYS A 8 -2.61 -10.24 9.87
N PHE A 9 -1.69 -9.49 10.44
CA PHE A 9 -2.02 -8.29 11.22
C PHE A 9 -2.92 -7.28 10.45
N PRO A 10 -2.64 -6.88 9.19
CA PRO A 10 -3.53 -5.96 8.46
C PRO A 10 -4.94 -6.50 8.27
N ALA A 11 -5.08 -7.81 8.04
CA ALA A 11 -6.39 -8.43 7.90
C ALA A 11 -7.21 -8.30 9.20
N LYS A 12 -6.56 -8.47 10.36
CA LYS A 12 -7.21 -8.29 11.67
C LYS A 12 -7.65 -6.85 11.88
N LEU A 13 -6.81 -5.88 11.52
CA LEU A 13 -7.15 -4.44 11.61
C LEU A 13 -8.39 -4.08 10.80
N MET A 14 -8.55 -4.65 9.60
CA MET A 14 -9.69 -4.34 8.74
C MET A 14 -11.04 -4.72 9.34
N HIS A 15 -11.11 -5.78 10.15
CA HIS A 15 -12.33 -6.07 10.92
C HIS A 15 -12.69 -4.93 11.87
N GLY A 16 -11.68 -4.43 12.62
CA GLY A 16 -11.87 -3.31 13.54
C GLY A 16 -12.29 -2.01 12.83
N HIS A 17 -11.67 -1.69 11.69
CA HIS A 17 -12.02 -0.50 10.92
C HIS A 17 -13.46 -0.56 10.39
N VAL A 18 -13.89 -1.70 9.85
CA VAL A 18 -15.26 -1.86 9.35
C VAL A 18 -16.27 -1.82 10.50
N GLU A 19 -15.99 -2.49 11.62
CA GLU A 19 -16.84 -2.42 12.82
C GLU A 19 -16.98 -1.00 13.35
N ALA A 20 -15.88 -0.23 13.41
CA ALA A 20 -15.89 1.17 13.86
C ALA A 20 -16.79 2.05 12.97
N LEU A 21 -16.66 1.91 11.63
CA LEU A 21 -17.54 2.64 10.70
C LEU A 21 -19.03 2.29 10.89
N LEU A 22 -19.33 1.01 11.12
CA LEU A 22 -20.71 0.57 11.36
C LEU A 22 -21.26 1.10 12.70
N ASP A 23 -20.42 1.21 13.72
CA ASP A 23 -20.80 1.78 15.02
C ASP A 23 -21.02 3.29 14.93
N GLU A 24 -20.37 3.99 14.00
CA GLU A 24 -20.64 5.40 13.67
C GLU A 24 -21.94 5.60 12.88
N GLY A 25 -22.57 4.52 12.39
CA GLY A 25 -23.84 4.57 11.67
C GLY A 25 -23.74 5.14 10.27
N VAL A 26 -22.67 4.80 9.52
CA VAL A 26 -22.50 5.21 8.13
C VAL A 26 -23.54 4.60 7.20
N ASP A 27 -23.96 5.34 6.17
CA ASP A 27 -24.94 4.86 5.18
C ASP A 27 -24.37 3.75 4.27
N ALA A 28 -23.06 3.78 4.03
CA ALA A 28 -22.39 2.82 3.18
C ALA A 28 -20.92 2.64 3.58
N VAL A 29 -20.39 1.43 3.34
CA VAL A 29 -18.97 1.11 3.46
C VAL A 29 -18.41 0.78 2.08
N PHE A 30 -17.42 1.55 1.60
CA PHE A 30 -16.71 1.31 0.37
C PHE A 30 -15.38 0.60 0.67
N TYR A 31 -15.34 -0.70 0.42
CA TYR A 31 -14.14 -1.54 0.60
C TYR A 31 -13.99 -2.48 -0.61
N PRO A 32 -13.44 -2.00 -1.74
CA PRO A 32 -13.39 -2.77 -2.96
C PRO A 32 -12.33 -3.86 -2.95
N CYS A 33 -12.56 -4.93 -3.69
CA CYS A 33 -11.57 -5.94 -4.03
C CYS A 33 -10.62 -5.39 -5.11
N MET A 34 -9.31 -5.37 -4.83
CA MET A 34 -8.30 -4.83 -5.74
C MET A 34 -7.22 -5.87 -6.03
N THR A 35 -7.39 -6.66 -7.09
CA THR A 35 -6.43 -7.71 -7.47
C THR A 35 -5.11 -7.12 -7.98
N TYR A 36 -5.17 -6.03 -8.76
CA TYR A 36 -4.01 -5.38 -9.34
C TYR A 36 -3.81 -3.98 -8.78
N ASN A 37 -2.54 -3.61 -8.57
CA ASN A 37 -2.12 -2.25 -8.27
C ASN A 37 -1.62 -1.55 -9.54
N PHE A 38 -1.10 -0.34 -9.43
CA PHE A 38 -0.38 0.33 -10.52
C PHE A 38 0.89 -0.44 -10.87
N ASP A 39 1.20 -0.51 -12.16
CA ASP A 39 2.47 -1.05 -12.62
C ASP A 39 3.57 0.00 -12.45
N GLU A 40 4.54 -0.29 -11.62
CA GLU A 40 5.72 0.54 -11.37
C GLU A 40 6.94 0.09 -12.17
N ASN A 41 6.76 -0.91 -13.04
CA ASN A 41 7.83 -1.49 -13.87
C ASN A 41 9.00 -2.06 -13.06
N LEU A 42 8.75 -2.52 -11.83
CA LEU A 42 9.75 -3.09 -10.94
C LEU A 42 9.66 -4.62 -10.84
N GLY A 43 8.50 -5.19 -11.13
CA GLY A 43 8.22 -6.62 -10.99
C GLY A 43 7.87 -7.31 -12.31
N ASP A 44 7.62 -8.63 -12.23
CA ASP A 44 7.11 -9.45 -13.35
C ASP A 44 5.60 -9.27 -13.51
N ASN A 45 4.93 -8.83 -12.46
CA ASN A 45 3.54 -8.46 -12.43
C ASN A 45 3.34 -7.39 -11.32
N HIS A 46 2.11 -6.88 -11.20
CA HIS A 46 1.75 -5.82 -10.24
C HIS A 46 0.51 -6.18 -9.41
N TYR A 47 0.45 -7.41 -8.93
CA TYR A 47 -0.62 -7.87 -8.03
C TYR A 47 -0.55 -7.19 -6.66
N ASN A 48 -1.70 -7.02 -6.04
CA ASN A 48 -1.79 -6.87 -4.60
C ASN A 48 -1.72 -8.25 -3.92
N CYS A 49 -1.37 -8.28 -2.64
CA CYS A 49 -1.42 -9.52 -1.88
C CYS A 49 -2.88 -10.04 -1.79
N PRO A 50 -3.09 -11.34 -1.54
CA PRO A 50 -4.43 -11.93 -1.49
C PRO A 50 -5.38 -11.24 -0.50
N VAL A 51 -4.86 -10.71 0.63
CA VAL A 51 -5.65 -9.99 1.61
C VAL A 51 -6.23 -8.70 1.01
N VAL A 52 -5.43 -7.89 0.31
CA VAL A 52 -5.93 -6.68 -0.37
C VAL A 52 -6.87 -7.04 -1.53
N ALA A 53 -6.56 -8.12 -2.25
CA ALA A 53 -7.32 -8.52 -3.43
C ALA A 53 -8.73 -9.03 -3.11
N TYR A 54 -8.91 -9.77 -1.99
CA TYR A 54 -10.13 -10.57 -1.77
C TYR A 54 -10.73 -10.42 -0.36
N TYR A 55 -10.08 -9.74 0.55
CA TYR A 55 -10.52 -9.66 1.94
C TYR A 55 -11.89 -8.99 2.16
N PRO A 56 -12.34 -8.05 1.30
CA PRO A 56 -13.73 -7.55 1.35
C PRO A 56 -14.78 -8.65 1.31
N GLU A 57 -14.58 -9.73 0.55
CA GLU A 57 -15.50 -10.88 0.52
C GLU A 57 -15.51 -11.64 1.87
N VAL A 58 -14.35 -11.78 2.51
CA VAL A 58 -14.24 -12.40 3.83
C VAL A 58 -14.95 -11.54 4.88
N ILE A 59 -14.74 -10.24 4.86
CA ILE A 59 -15.38 -9.28 5.77
C ILE A 59 -16.91 -9.31 5.60
N SER A 60 -17.41 -9.23 4.37
CA SER A 60 -18.85 -9.23 4.10
C SER A 60 -19.55 -10.50 4.58
N SER A 61 -18.84 -11.64 4.56
CA SER A 61 -19.36 -12.93 5.02
C SER A 61 -19.33 -13.10 6.54
N ASN A 62 -18.46 -12.36 7.24
CA ASN A 62 -18.21 -12.56 8.67
C ASN A 62 -18.79 -11.47 9.58
N ILE A 63 -19.02 -10.25 9.08
CA ILE A 63 -19.58 -9.15 9.87
C ILE A 63 -21.10 -9.07 9.63
N GLN A 64 -21.88 -9.55 10.60
CA GLN A 64 -23.35 -9.62 10.47
C GLN A 64 -24.00 -8.23 10.30
N LYS A 65 -23.48 -7.20 10.96
CA LYS A 65 -23.99 -5.81 10.87
C LYS A 65 -23.97 -5.26 9.44
N LEU A 66 -23.09 -5.78 8.56
CA LEU A 66 -23.03 -5.36 7.15
C LEU A 66 -24.30 -5.70 6.35
N LYS A 67 -25.17 -6.58 6.85
CA LYS A 67 -26.45 -6.90 6.19
C LYS A 67 -27.43 -5.72 6.16
N ASP A 68 -27.28 -4.79 7.10
CA ASP A 68 -28.15 -3.62 7.27
C ASP A 68 -27.52 -2.34 6.69
N THR A 69 -26.33 -2.44 6.10
CA THR A 69 -25.57 -1.31 5.54
C THR A 69 -25.21 -1.58 4.08
N VAL A 70 -25.19 -0.57 3.23
CA VAL A 70 -24.72 -0.72 1.85
C VAL A 70 -23.24 -1.04 1.87
N PHE A 71 -22.86 -2.26 1.47
CA PHE A 71 -21.46 -2.67 1.37
C PHE A 71 -21.04 -2.77 -0.10
N ILE A 72 -20.04 -1.98 -0.48
CA ILE A 72 -19.50 -1.92 -1.84
C ILE A 72 -18.15 -2.63 -1.85
N GLY A 73 -18.19 -3.97 -1.99
CA GLY A 73 -17.04 -4.86 -2.07
C GLY A 73 -16.67 -5.29 -3.49
N ASP A 74 -17.14 -4.56 -4.49
CA ASP A 74 -16.96 -4.88 -5.90
C ASP A 74 -15.48 -4.89 -6.32
N TYR A 75 -15.15 -5.69 -7.35
CA TYR A 75 -13.83 -5.71 -7.95
C TYR A 75 -13.59 -4.47 -8.79
N VAL A 76 -12.51 -3.75 -8.50
CA VAL A 76 -12.07 -2.56 -9.24
C VAL A 76 -10.63 -2.70 -9.73
N GLY A 77 -10.33 -2.13 -10.88
CA GLY A 77 -9.01 -2.14 -11.49
C GLY A 77 -8.41 -0.73 -11.57
N LEU A 78 -7.73 -0.28 -10.50
CA LEU A 78 -7.09 1.03 -10.45
C LEU A 78 -6.05 1.24 -11.57
N HIS A 79 -5.35 0.18 -11.99
CA HIS A 79 -4.37 0.21 -13.07
C HIS A 79 -4.99 0.52 -14.43
N ARG A 80 -6.29 0.30 -14.61
CA ARG A 80 -7.02 0.58 -15.86
C ARG A 80 -7.68 1.95 -15.82
N ARG A 81 -6.87 3.00 -15.79
CA ARG A 81 -7.35 4.40 -15.65
C ARG A 81 -8.43 4.79 -16.67
N HIS A 82 -8.36 4.25 -17.88
CA HIS A 82 -9.36 4.52 -18.93
C HIS A 82 -10.71 3.87 -18.61
N ASP A 83 -10.73 2.64 -18.11
CA ASP A 83 -11.94 1.85 -17.89
C ASP A 83 -12.58 2.12 -16.54
N PHE A 84 -11.76 2.53 -15.56
CA PHE A 84 -12.15 2.71 -14.16
C PHE A 84 -13.39 3.61 -13.96
N PRO A 85 -13.52 4.81 -14.60
CA PRO A 85 -14.70 5.66 -14.40
C PRO A 85 -16.00 5.00 -14.86
N GLY A 86 -15.96 4.25 -15.97
CA GLY A 86 -17.11 3.49 -16.46
C GLY A 86 -17.53 2.40 -15.48
N LYS A 87 -16.58 1.62 -15.00
CA LYS A 87 -16.81 0.57 -14.00
C LYS A 87 -17.35 1.13 -12.69
N MET A 88 -16.76 2.21 -12.19
CA MET A 88 -17.24 2.89 -10.97
C MET A 88 -18.66 3.42 -11.13
N TYR A 89 -19.00 3.99 -12.27
CA TYR A 89 -20.38 4.43 -12.53
C TYR A 89 -21.37 3.25 -12.45
N GLU A 90 -21.05 2.10 -13.05
CA GLU A 90 -21.89 0.90 -12.99
C GLU A 90 -22.06 0.39 -11.56
N ILE A 91 -20.98 0.34 -10.77
CA ILE A 91 -21.00 -0.06 -9.36
C ILE A 91 -21.90 0.89 -8.57
N LEU A 92 -21.64 2.19 -8.65
CA LEU A 92 -22.41 3.20 -7.92
C LEU A 92 -23.90 3.18 -8.31
N ARG A 93 -24.25 2.99 -9.59
CA ARG A 93 -25.66 2.88 -10.03
C ARG A 93 -26.36 1.62 -9.50
N ARG A 94 -25.62 0.54 -9.30
CA ARG A 94 -26.16 -0.71 -8.72
C ARG A 94 -26.50 -0.52 -7.25
N HIS A 95 -25.58 0.08 -6.48
CA HIS A 95 -25.75 0.28 -5.04
C HIS A 95 -26.64 1.48 -4.70
N PHE A 96 -26.66 2.50 -5.56
CA PHE A 96 -27.45 3.73 -5.40
C PHE A 96 -28.30 4.02 -6.65
N PRO A 97 -29.36 3.23 -6.93
CA PRO A 97 -30.16 3.36 -8.14
C PRO A 97 -30.85 4.74 -8.27
N ASN A 98 -31.16 5.39 -7.15
CA ASN A 98 -31.78 6.71 -7.10
C ASN A 98 -30.76 7.85 -6.98
N GLY A 99 -29.46 7.56 -7.06
CA GLY A 99 -28.41 8.58 -7.01
C GLY A 99 -28.51 9.57 -8.17
N THR A 100 -28.24 10.84 -7.90
CA THR A 100 -28.38 11.93 -8.90
C THR A 100 -27.12 12.16 -9.75
N PHE A 101 -26.04 11.42 -9.50
CA PHE A 101 -24.76 11.53 -10.21
C PHE A 101 -24.82 10.99 -11.65
N THR A 102 -24.07 11.62 -12.55
CA THR A 102 -23.95 11.25 -13.95
C THR A 102 -22.62 10.54 -14.26
N LYS A 103 -22.49 9.91 -15.43
CA LYS A 103 -21.21 9.37 -15.92
C LYS A 103 -20.11 10.44 -15.96
N LYS A 104 -20.47 11.68 -16.28
CA LYS A 104 -19.54 12.81 -16.35
C LYS A 104 -19.02 13.17 -14.96
N ASP A 105 -19.87 13.13 -13.94
CA ASP A 105 -19.48 13.42 -12.56
C ASP A 105 -18.50 12.35 -12.03
N VAL A 106 -18.80 11.08 -12.26
CA VAL A 106 -17.92 9.96 -11.86
C VAL A 106 -16.59 10.03 -12.60
N LYS A 107 -16.61 10.36 -13.91
CA LYS A 107 -15.37 10.56 -14.66
C LYS A 107 -14.53 11.70 -14.09
N LYS A 108 -15.15 12.86 -13.84
CA LYS A 108 -14.46 14.02 -13.24
C LYS A 108 -13.85 13.70 -11.89
N ALA A 109 -14.59 12.99 -11.02
CA ALA A 109 -14.10 12.56 -9.72
C ALA A 109 -12.93 11.57 -9.84
N SER A 110 -13.02 10.60 -10.76
CA SER A 110 -11.94 9.64 -11.03
C SER A 110 -10.68 10.33 -11.56
N ASP A 111 -10.83 11.25 -12.51
CA ASP A 111 -9.70 12.01 -13.07
C ASP A 111 -8.99 12.83 -11.96
N ALA A 112 -9.77 13.47 -11.07
CA ALA A 112 -9.23 14.22 -9.94
C ALA A 112 -8.49 13.30 -8.95
N ALA A 113 -9.05 12.14 -8.63
CA ALA A 113 -8.43 11.16 -7.73
C ALA A 113 -7.09 10.64 -8.29
N TYR A 114 -7.02 10.34 -9.58
CA TYR A 114 -5.76 9.92 -10.21
C TYR A 114 -4.73 11.05 -10.24
N ALA A 115 -5.14 12.29 -10.50
CA ALA A 115 -4.25 13.44 -10.47
C ALA A 115 -3.67 13.66 -9.06
N GLU A 116 -4.49 13.52 -8.03
CA GLU A 116 -4.07 13.63 -6.63
C GLU A 116 -3.11 12.50 -6.23
N TYR A 117 -3.40 11.27 -6.63
CA TYR A 117 -2.49 10.15 -6.40
C TYR A 117 -1.12 10.38 -7.05
N ASP A 118 -1.09 10.85 -8.31
CA ASP A 118 0.15 11.13 -9.01
C ASP A 118 0.92 12.30 -8.36
N LEU A 119 0.20 13.29 -7.82
CA LEU A 119 0.80 14.40 -7.06
C LEU A 119 1.41 13.90 -5.74
N TYR A 120 0.66 13.09 -5.00
CA TYR A 120 1.13 12.46 -3.76
C TYR A 120 2.42 11.66 -3.97
N MET A 121 2.46 10.77 -4.97
CA MET A 121 3.64 9.97 -5.25
C MET A 121 4.85 10.83 -5.67
N ARG A 122 4.64 11.91 -6.42
CA ARG A 122 5.70 12.88 -6.72
C ARG A 122 6.20 13.59 -5.47
N ALA A 123 5.30 13.99 -4.57
CA ALA A 123 5.66 14.65 -3.32
C ALA A 123 6.49 13.73 -2.40
N VAL A 124 6.09 12.47 -2.24
CA VAL A 124 6.86 11.47 -1.46
C VAL A 124 8.29 11.35 -2.00
N ARG A 125 8.44 11.18 -3.33
CA ARG A 125 9.75 11.07 -3.98
C ARG A 125 10.60 12.34 -3.81
N ALA A 126 10.01 13.53 -3.98
CA ALA A 126 10.69 14.80 -3.81
C ALA A 126 11.15 15.05 -2.36
N ILE A 127 10.32 14.65 -1.38
CA ILE A 127 10.68 14.70 0.03
C ILE A 127 11.83 13.73 0.31
N GLY A 128 11.78 12.50 -0.21
CA GLY A 128 12.88 11.54 -0.09
C GLY A 128 14.18 12.07 -0.67
N ASP A 129 14.15 12.67 -1.88
CA ASP A 129 15.32 13.28 -2.51
C ASP A 129 15.92 14.40 -1.65
N LYS A 130 15.05 15.24 -1.06
CA LYS A 130 15.49 16.31 -0.14
C LYS A 130 16.21 15.75 1.08
N PHE A 131 15.68 14.70 1.70
CA PHE A 131 16.31 14.09 2.88
C PHE A 131 17.59 13.33 2.55
N LEU A 132 17.67 12.68 1.38
CA LEU A 132 18.89 12.06 0.89
C LEU A 132 19.99 13.10 0.66
N ALA A 133 19.66 14.25 0.06
CA ALA A 133 20.59 15.35 -0.14
C ALA A 133 21.07 15.95 1.20
N LEU A 134 20.16 16.13 2.17
CA LEU A 134 20.50 16.58 3.52
C LEU A 134 21.46 15.63 4.24
N ALA A 135 21.23 14.31 4.11
CA ALA A 135 22.09 13.30 4.69
C ALA A 135 23.50 13.35 4.09
N GLU A 136 23.61 13.55 2.78
CA GLU A 136 24.88 13.70 2.08
C GLU A 136 25.65 14.94 2.55
N GLU A 137 24.98 16.09 2.58
CA GLU A 137 25.55 17.36 3.04
C GLU A 137 26.07 17.29 4.48
N GLN A 138 25.30 16.64 5.37
CA GLN A 138 25.63 16.53 6.79
C GLN A 138 26.43 15.28 7.14
N HIS A 139 26.86 14.49 6.16
CA HIS A 139 27.52 13.19 6.35
C HIS A 139 26.83 12.24 7.32
N LYS A 140 25.49 12.27 7.37
CA LYS A 140 24.68 11.42 8.23
C LYS A 140 24.43 10.05 7.60
N PRO A 141 24.30 9.01 8.42
CA PRO A 141 23.80 7.73 7.95
C PRO A 141 22.36 7.85 7.48
N VAL A 142 21.99 7.05 6.48
CA VAL A 142 20.64 6.94 5.94
C VAL A 142 20.11 5.56 6.24
N ILE A 143 18.90 5.49 6.75
CA ILE A 143 18.13 4.25 6.87
C ILE A 143 16.97 4.30 5.88
N VAL A 144 16.97 3.34 4.95
CA VAL A 144 15.80 3.05 4.12
C VAL A 144 14.89 2.16 4.94
N LEU A 145 13.80 2.73 5.45
CA LEU A 145 12.79 2.01 6.23
C LEU A 145 11.82 1.35 5.25
N ALA A 146 12.04 0.07 5.00
CA ALA A 146 11.33 -0.70 4.00
C ALA A 146 10.19 -1.52 4.63
N GLY A 147 9.00 -1.39 4.07
CA GLY A 147 7.81 -2.07 4.57
C GLY A 147 6.64 -1.92 3.61
N ARG A 148 5.45 -2.11 4.13
CA ARG A 148 4.21 -1.76 3.43
C ARG A 148 3.71 -0.41 3.89
N PRO A 149 2.83 0.27 3.13
CA PRO A 149 2.38 1.62 3.48
C PRO A 149 1.88 1.78 4.92
N TYR A 150 1.22 0.78 5.49
CA TYR A 150 0.72 0.85 6.86
C TYR A 150 1.82 0.79 7.94
N HIS A 151 3.05 0.35 7.61
CA HIS A 151 4.16 0.32 8.57
C HIS A 151 4.68 1.70 8.96
N VAL A 152 4.31 2.75 8.21
CA VAL A 152 4.66 4.14 8.57
C VAL A 152 3.59 4.82 9.43
N ASP A 153 2.47 4.14 9.72
CA ASP A 153 1.48 4.63 10.67
C ASP A 153 2.08 4.69 12.08
N PRO A 154 1.99 5.81 12.82
CA PRO A 154 2.63 5.98 14.12
C PRO A 154 2.19 4.95 15.17
N GLU A 155 0.93 4.51 15.14
CA GLU A 155 0.42 3.47 16.06
C GLU A 155 0.97 2.09 15.72
N ILE A 156 1.31 1.83 14.45
CA ILE A 156 1.81 0.54 14.00
C ILE A 156 3.33 0.47 14.15
N ASN A 157 4.06 1.53 13.84
CA ASN A 157 5.52 1.51 13.91
C ASN A 157 6.08 1.80 15.31
N HIS A 158 5.23 2.21 16.25
CA HIS A 158 5.61 2.47 17.65
C HIS A 158 6.80 3.45 17.81
N GLY A 159 6.96 4.40 16.89
CA GLY A 159 8.04 5.40 16.94
C GLY A 159 9.41 4.89 16.50
N ILE A 160 9.50 3.79 15.76
CA ILE A 160 10.77 3.26 15.22
C ILE A 160 11.48 4.32 14.35
N ASP A 161 10.74 5.06 13.53
CA ASP A 161 11.26 6.16 12.71
C ASP A 161 11.89 7.26 13.56
N SER A 162 11.22 7.67 14.62
CA SER A 162 11.74 8.66 15.58
C SER A 162 12.99 8.15 16.31
N LEU A 163 12.98 6.88 16.75
CA LEU A 163 14.14 6.26 17.38
C LEU A 163 15.36 6.25 16.46
N ILE A 164 15.18 5.93 15.19
CA ILE A 164 16.25 5.95 14.19
C ILE A 164 16.80 7.38 14.01
N CYS A 165 15.92 8.38 13.96
CA CYS A 165 16.31 9.78 13.89
C CYS A 165 17.09 10.24 15.14
N ASP A 166 16.67 9.81 16.33
CA ASP A 166 17.36 10.10 17.61
C ASP A 166 18.74 9.46 17.68
N CYS A 167 18.97 8.36 16.97
CA CYS A 167 20.29 7.78 16.77
C CYS A 167 21.17 8.58 15.77
N GLY A 168 20.69 9.69 15.24
CA GLY A 168 21.42 10.58 14.34
C GLY A 168 21.35 10.23 12.86
N ALA A 169 20.54 9.25 12.47
CA ALA A 169 20.34 8.86 11.08
C ALA A 169 19.21 9.67 10.41
N VAL A 170 19.23 9.71 9.09
CA VAL A 170 18.11 10.20 8.27
C VAL A 170 17.29 9.00 7.83
N VAL A 171 15.96 9.10 7.92
CA VAL A 171 15.03 8.04 7.51
C VAL A 171 14.36 8.44 6.20
N VAL A 172 14.32 7.51 5.24
CA VAL A 172 13.49 7.58 4.03
C VAL A 172 12.76 6.25 3.85
N THR A 173 11.59 6.27 3.20
CA THR A 173 10.81 5.07 2.92
C THR A 173 11.22 4.40 1.60
N GLU A 174 10.86 3.13 1.40
CA GLU A 174 11.22 2.36 0.21
C GLU A 174 10.68 2.99 -1.08
N ASP A 175 9.50 3.62 -1.05
CA ASP A 175 8.88 4.25 -2.22
C ASP A 175 9.60 5.52 -2.68
N ALA A 176 10.38 6.15 -1.81
CA ALA A 176 11.25 7.27 -2.15
C ALA A 176 12.49 6.85 -2.96
N VAL A 177 12.94 5.61 -2.80
CA VAL A 177 14.17 5.11 -3.43
C VAL A 177 13.95 4.05 -4.50
N ALA A 178 12.93 3.21 -4.37
CA ALA A 178 12.63 2.14 -5.31
C ALA A 178 12.44 2.64 -6.76
N CYS A 179 11.85 3.84 -6.92
CA CYS A 179 11.67 4.46 -8.23
C CYS A 179 12.98 4.85 -8.95
N LYS A 180 14.12 4.79 -8.26
CA LYS A 180 15.45 5.06 -8.83
C LYS A 180 16.08 3.82 -9.47
N GLU A 181 15.48 2.65 -9.21
CA GLU A 181 15.93 1.37 -9.74
C GLU A 181 15.12 0.94 -10.95
N LYS A 182 15.72 0.07 -11.74
CA LYS A 182 15.06 -0.64 -12.83
C LYS A 182 14.79 -2.07 -12.40
N LYS A 183 13.80 -2.70 -13.05
CA LYS A 183 13.54 -4.12 -12.89
C LYS A 183 14.81 -4.94 -13.07
N PHE A 184 15.02 -5.92 -12.22
CA PHE A 184 16.16 -6.83 -12.23
C PHE A 184 15.69 -8.27 -11.90
N PRO A 185 16.47 -9.30 -12.25
CA PRO A 185 16.15 -10.69 -11.90
C PRO A 185 16.18 -10.90 -10.38
N THR A 186 15.18 -11.63 -9.88
CA THR A 186 15.11 -12.11 -8.49
C THR A 186 15.09 -13.63 -8.46
N LYS A 187 15.51 -14.25 -7.36
CA LYS A 187 15.48 -15.71 -7.18
C LYS A 187 14.05 -16.23 -7.03
N VAL A 188 13.15 -15.36 -6.57
CA VAL A 188 11.73 -15.66 -6.38
C VAL A 188 10.88 -14.95 -7.42
N LEU A 189 9.64 -15.40 -7.60
CA LEU A 189 8.70 -14.75 -8.51
C LEU A 189 8.34 -13.34 -7.99
N ASN A 190 8.76 -12.32 -8.72
CA ASN A 190 8.57 -10.92 -8.38
C ASN A 190 7.25 -10.38 -8.96
N GLN A 191 6.13 -10.72 -8.35
CA GLN A 191 4.80 -10.45 -8.91
C GLN A 191 3.92 -9.48 -8.09
N TRP A 192 4.34 -9.06 -6.91
CA TRP A 192 3.56 -8.17 -6.05
C TRP A 192 4.17 -6.78 -5.98
N THR A 193 3.37 -5.73 -6.23
CA THR A 193 3.82 -4.34 -6.30
C THR A 193 4.66 -3.91 -5.10
N TYR A 194 4.16 -4.11 -3.89
CA TYR A 194 4.90 -3.66 -2.70
C TYR A 194 6.16 -4.48 -2.42
N HIS A 195 6.19 -5.76 -2.75
CA HIS A 195 7.39 -6.58 -2.61
C HIS A 195 8.45 -6.20 -3.65
N SER A 196 8.02 -5.90 -4.88
CA SER A 196 8.91 -5.35 -5.92
C SER A 196 9.59 -4.06 -5.47
N ARG A 197 8.88 -3.20 -4.73
CA ARG A 197 9.48 -2.00 -4.11
C ARG A 197 10.55 -2.36 -3.08
N LEU A 198 10.29 -3.37 -2.22
CA LEU A 198 11.27 -3.82 -1.21
C LEU A 198 12.55 -4.35 -1.87
N TYR A 199 12.43 -5.15 -2.92
CA TYR A 199 13.59 -5.64 -3.67
C TYR A 199 14.34 -4.50 -4.34
N ALA A 200 13.65 -3.55 -4.96
CA ALA A 200 14.26 -2.38 -5.57
C ALA A 200 14.95 -1.48 -4.52
N ALA A 201 14.37 -1.32 -3.34
CA ALA A 201 15.00 -0.58 -2.25
C ALA A 201 16.26 -1.28 -1.72
N ALA A 202 16.26 -2.62 -1.62
CA ALA A 202 17.44 -3.38 -1.25
C ALA A 202 18.55 -3.23 -2.30
N LYS A 203 18.19 -3.37 -3.59
CA LYS A 203 19.13 -3.13 -4.70
C LYS A 203 19.72 -1.72 -4.66
N TYR A 204 18.90 -0.70 -4.43
CA TYR A 204 19.36 0.69 -4.31
C TYR A 204 20.44 0.85 -3.23
N VAL A 205 20.28 0.20 -2.08
CA VAL A 205 21.26 0.24 -0.99
C VAL A 205 22.55 -0.46 -1.39
N VAL A 206 22.46 -1.65 -2.00
CA VAL A 206 23.62 -2.44 -2.43
C VAL A 206 24.41 -1.72 -3.54
N ASP A 207 23.72 -1.22 -4.56
CA ASP A 207 24.37 -0.59 -5.72
C ASP A 207 25.10 0.73 -5.36
N ARG A 208 24.65 1.44 -4.34
CA ARG A 208 25.35 2.63 -3.88
C ARG A 208 26.72 2.33 -3.26
N ALA A 209 26.91 1.11 -2.74
CA ALA A 209 28.15 0.70 -2.05
C ALA A 209 28.60 1.69 -0.94
N ASP A 210 27.70 2.54 -0.45
CA ASP A 210 27.95 3.52 0.61
C ASP A 210 27.56 2.91 1.96
N LYS A 211 28.53 2.63 2.80
CA LYS A 211 28.33 2.03 4.13
C LYS A 211 27.44 2.88 5.06
N ARG A 212 27.19 4.14 4.72
CA ARG A 212 26.26 5.01 5.46
C ARG A 212 24.79 4.75 5.11
N VAL A 213 24.50 4.09 3.98
CA VAL A 213 23.13 3.78 3.54
C VAL A 213 22.83 2.33 3.87
N ASN A 214 21.81 2.11 4.69
CA ASN A 214 21.42 0.79 5.16
C ASN A 214 19.90 0.62 5.02
N LEU A 215 19.43 -0.62 5.02
CA LEU A 215 18.01 -0.94 4.94
C LEU A 215 17.56 -1.61 6.25
N ILE A 216 16.44 -1.15 6.79
CA ILE A 216 15.70 -1.84 7.85
C ILE A 216 14.35 -2.25 7.29
N GLN A 217 14.07 -3.55 7.27
CA GLN A 217 12.78 -4.08 6.84
C GLN A 217 11.84 -4.24 8.02
N LEU A 218 10.66 -3.63 7.92
CA LEU A 218 9.53 -3.91 8.80
C LEU A 218 8.68 -5.05 8.21
N VAL A 219 8.37 -6.03 9.02
CA VAL A 219 7.59 -7.21 8.62
C VAL A 219 6.33 -7.33 9.46
N SER A 220 5.26 -7.85 8.86
CA SER A 220 4.02 -8.12 9.59
C SER A 220 4.02 -9.51 10.18
N PHE A 221 3.63 -9.59 11.45
CA PHE A 221 3.36 -10.87 12.09
C PHE A 221 2.26 -11.63 11.34
N GLY A 222 2.50 -12.91 11.07
CA GLY A 222 1.59 -13.78 10.34
C GLY A 222 1.55 -13.59 8.82
N CYS A 223 2.44 -12.75 8.24
CA CYS A 223 2.53 -12.59 6.80
C CYS A 223 3.44 -13.66 6.16
N GLY A 224 2.84 -14.66 5.51
CA GLY A 224 3.59 -15.70 4.80
C GLY A 224 4.43 -15.17 3.63
N VAL A 225 4.02 -14.08 2.99
CA VAL A 225 4.79 -13.48 1.89
C VAL A 225 6.05 -12.79 2.41
N ASP A 226 6.02 -12.19 3.60
CA ASP A 226 7.20 -11.58 4.21
C ASP A 226 8.30 -12.59 4.53
N ALA A 227 7.95 -13.82 4.85
CA ALA A 227 8.94 -14.87 5.10
C ALA A 227 9.83 -15.08 3.85
N ILE A 228 9.23 -15.11 2.65
CA ILE A 228 9.96 -15.25 1.38
C ILE A 228 10.68 -13.94 1.02
N THR A 229 10.00 -12.81 1.17
CA THR A 229 10.55 -11.49 0.81
C THR A 229 11.79 -11.15 1.64
N THR A 230 11.79 -11.49 2.93
CA THR A 230 12.94 -11.22 3.81
C THR A 230 14.18 -11.98 3.37
N ASP A 231 14.04 -13.22 2.96
CA ASP A 231 15.17 -14.02 2.46
C ASP A 231 15.72 -13.45 1.16
N GLU A 232 14.88 -13.04 0.22
CA GLU A 232 15.30 -12.41 -1.03
C GLU A 232 15.96 -11.04 -0.82
N VAL A 233 15.47 -10.23 0.13
CA VAL A 233 16.07 -8.92 0.48
C VAL A 233 17.46 -9.08 1.12
N ARG A 234 17.74 -10.19 1.80
CA ARG A 234 19.03 -10.49 2.46
C ARG A 234 20.05 -11.11 1.51
N GLY A 235 19.62 -11.79 0.46
CA GLY A 235 20.47 -12.59 -0.45
C GLY A 235 21.05 -11.83 -1.61
#